data_8c0d4b352d44fb05ef512171adb29150
#
_entry.id   8c0d4b352d44fb05ef512171adb29150
#
_cell.length_a   1.000
_cell.length_b   1.000
_cell.length_c   1.000
_cell.angle_alpha   90.00
_cell.angle_beta   90.00
_cell.angle_gamma   90.00
#
_symmetry.space_group_name_H-M   'P 1'
#
loop_
_entity.id
_entity.type
_entity.pdbx_description
1 polymer ?
#
loop_
_entity_poly.entity_id
_entity_poly.type
_entity_poly.pdbx_seq_one_letter_code
_entity_poly.pdbx_strand_id
1 'polypeptide(L)'
;MSMSTPPVPPPHPDVHDPRAAVLALRDEIGKVVVGQEGTLSGLVAALLVRGHVLLEGVPGVAKTLLVKTLAEALALDFKRVQFTPDLMPSDVTGQLVLDPDSDGRTFRFREGPVFTNIFLADEINRTPPKTQSALLEAMEERQVTAEGVARALPDPFVVVATQNPIEQEGTYPLPEAQLDRFMFKLLVGYPTFEQETEVLSRHHAGMDPHDLVAAGVRPVATAADLAAARVQVDGVVVEPTVLQYIVAICRATRESPSVELGVSPRGATALLHASKAWAWLSGRTFVSPDEIKAVAKPTLRHRLIVRPELELEGVTADGLLDNVLATVPAPR
;
A
#
# COMPACT_ATOMS: atom_id res chain seq x y z
N MET A 1 40.87 -1.13 -51.04
CA MET A 1 40.56 -0.25 -49.91
C MET A 1 39.64 -1.01 -48.99
N SER A 2 40.18 -1.55 -47.91
CA SER A 2 39.43 -2.33 -46.92
C SER A 2 38.87 -1.34 -45.87
N MET A 3 37.59 -1.20 -45.81
CA MET A 3 36.91 -0.42 -44.76
C MET A 3 36.89 -1.25 -43.47
N SER A 4 37.69 -0.85 -42.50
CA SER A 4 37.64 -1.42 -41.15
C SER A 4 36.39 -0.87 -40.43
N THR A 5 35.53 -1.77 -39.98
CA THR A 5 34.37 -1.47 -39.13
C THR A 5 34.89 -0.93 -37.76
N PRO A 6 34.33 0.18 -37.25
CA PRO A 6 34.72 0.70 -35.95
C PRO A 6 34.38 -0.30 -34.85
N PRO A 7 35.21 -0.40 -33.79
CA PRO A 7 34.96 -1.30 -32.70
C PRO A 7 33.64 -0.91 -31.97
N VAL A 8 32.83 -1.94 -31.67
CA VAL A 8 31.65 -1.81 -30.83
C VAL A 8 32.13 -1.36 -29.45
N PRO A 9 31.57 -0.25 -28.87
CA PRO A 9 31.95 0.17 -27.54
C PRO A 9 31.63 -0.95 -26.54
N PRO A 10 32.44 -1.14 -25.49
CA PRO A 10 32.13 -2.12 -24.44
C PRO A 10 30.80 -1.78 -23.79
N PRO A 11 30.07 -2.82 -23.31
CA PRO A 11 28.81 -2.57 -22.57
C PRO A 11 29.12 -1.66 -21.39
N HIS A 12 28.29 -0.62 -21.23
CA HIS A 12 28.40 0.28 -20.09
C HIS A 12 28.30 -0.53 -18.78
N PRO A 13 29.15 -0.23 -17.78
CA PRO A 13 29.08 -0.93 -16.50
C PRO A 13 27.71 -0.65 -15.86
N ASP A 14 27.07 -1.72 -15.42
CA ASP A 14 25.94 -1.83 -14.53
C ASP A 14 24.94 -0.66 -14.57
N VAL A 15 24.08 -0.67 -15.56
CA VAL A 15 22.80 0.04 -15.45
C VAL A 15 22.02 -0.73 -14.38
N HIS A 16 22.04 -0.20 -13.16
CA HIS A 16 21.24 -0.75 -12.06
C HIS A 16 19.78 -0.79 -12.50
N ASP A 17 19.22 -2.00 -12.64
CA ASP A 17 17.82 -2.18 -13.05
C ASP A 17 16.92 -2.02 -11.83
N PRO A 18 16.18 -0.91 -11.71
CA PRO A 18 15.31 -0.67 -10.57
C PRO A 18 14.19 -1.73 -10.45
N ARG A 19 13.83 -2.37 -11.57
CA ARG A 19 12.83 -3.43 -11.56
C ARG A 19 13.39 -4.70 -10.94
N ALA A 20 14.61 -5.10 -11.28
CA ALA A 20 15.26 -6.25 -10.67
C ALA A 20 15.42 -6.05 -9.17
N ALA A 21 15.80 -4.85 -8.70
CA ALA A 21 15.89 -4.51 -7.29
C ALA A 21 14.54 -4.62 -6.57
N VAL A 22 13.47 -4.09 -7.17
CA VAL A 22 12.11 -4.19 -6.60
C VAL A 22 11.60 -5.63 -6.57
N LEU A 23 11.88 -6.44 -7.59
CA LEU A 23 11.47 -7.84 -7.63
C LEU A 23 12.23 -8.70 -6.60
N ALA A 24 13.48 -8.35 -6.29
CA ALA A 24 14.28 -9.03 -5.27
C ALA A 24 13.68 -8.89 -3.84
N LEU A 25 12.83 -7.89 -3.60
CA LEU A 25 12.10 -7.75 -2.32
C LEU A 25 11.30 -9.00 -1.96
N ARG A 26 10.76 -9.72 -2.95
CA ARG A 26 9.99 -10.94 -2.71
C ARG A 26 10.82 -12.02 -2.05
N ASP A 27 11.99 -12.27 -2.57
CA ASP A 27 12.89 -13.32 -2.05
C ASP A 27 13.42 -12.91 -0.68
N GLU A 28 13.71 -11.63 -0.51
CA GLU A 28 14.25 -11.10 0.74
C GLU A 28 13.23 -11.21 1.89
N ILE A 29 11.98 -10.80 1.63
CA ILE A 29 10.89 -10.88 2.60
C ILE A 29 10.48 -12.33 2.88
N GLY A 30 10.54 -13.20 1.86
CA GLY A 30 10.26 -14.64 1.98
C GLY A 30 11.18 -15.38 2.96
N LYS A 31 12.33 -14.81 3.34
CA LYS A 31 13.18 -15.37 4.39
C LYS A 31 12.50 -15.39 5.76
N VAL A 32 11.60 -14.45 6.03
CA VAL A 32 10.96 -14.25 7.34
C VAL A 32 9.46 -14.45 7.27
N VAL A 33 8.80 -13.98 6.21
CA VAL A 33 7.35 -14.02 6.04
C VAL A 33 6.96 -15.12 5.06
N VAL A 34 6.05 -15.97 5.47
CA VAL A 34 5.54 -17.09 4.66
C VAL A 34 4.09 -16.80 4.26
N GLY A 35 3.74 -17.03 2.99
CA GLY A 35 2.36 -17.08 2.52
C GLY A 35 1.65 -15.74 2.33
N GLN A 36 2.38 -14.63 2.20
CA GLN A 36 1.82 -13.28 2.04
C GLN A 36 2.22 -12.61 0.71
N GLU A 37 2.51 -13.41 -0.33
CA GLU A 37 3.02 -12.91 -1.62
C GLU A 37 2.05 -11.94 -2.30
N GLY A 38 0.74 -12.20 -2.21
CA GLY A 38 -0.29 -11.31 -2.76
C GLY A 38 -0.33 -9.96 -2.03
N THR A 39 -0.26 -9.99 -0.70
CA THR A 39 -0.21 -8.79 0.14
C THR A 39 1.06 -7.99 -0.13
N LEU A 40 2.20 -8.66 -0.22
CA LEU A 40 3.49 -8.03 -0.56
C LEU A 40 3.43 -7.36 -1.93
N SER A 41 2.93 -8.05 -2.95
CA SER A 41 2.79 -7.49 -4.30
C SER A 41 1.91 -6.24 -4.31
N GLY A 42 0.83 -6.24 -3.54
CA GLY A 42 -0.04 -5.06 -3.37
C GLY A 42 0.67 -3.90 -2.65
N LEU A 43 1.45 -4.17 -1.60
CA LEU A 43 2.25 -3.16 -0.90
C LEU A 43 3.30 -2.55 -1.82
N VAL A 44 4.01 -3.36 -2.59
CA VAL A 44 5.02 -2.89 -3.55
C VAL A 44 4.36 -2.07 -4.67
N ALA A 45 3.23 -2.53 -5.22
CA ALA A 45 2.47 -1.76 -6.20
C ALA A 45 2.02 -0.40 -5.66
N ALA A 46 1.56 -0.34 -4.40
CA ALA A 46 1.21 0.92 -3.74
C ALA A 46 2.41 1.86 -3.59
N LEU A 47 3.57 1.35 -3.17
CA LEU A 47 4.82 2.11 -3.09
C LEU A 47 5.20 2.74 -4.44
N LEU A 48 5.03 2.01 -5.53
CA LEU A 48 5.35 2.48 -6.89
C LEU A 48 4.46 3.63 -7.36
N VAL A 49 3.21 3.71 -6.88
CA VAL A 49 2.28 4.77 -7.25
C VAL A 49 1.99 5.76 -6.12
N ARG A 50 2.85 5.77 -5.08
CA ARG A 50 2.71 6.64 -3.91
C ARG A 50 1.34 6.50 -3.22
N GLY A 51 0.77 5.29 -3.25
CA GLY A 51 -0.50 4.97 -2.64
C GLY A 51 -0.34 4.51 -1.19
N HIS A 52 -1.40 4.63 -0.41
CA HIS A 52 -1.50 4.10 0.95
C HIS A 52 -2.31 2.80 0.95
N VAL A 53 -2.12 1.95 1.95
CA VAL A 53 -2.72 0.61 1.97
C VAL A 53 -3.47 0.37 3.27
N LEU A 54 -4.67 -0.19 3.16
CA LEU A 54 -5.43 -0.73 4.28
C LEU A 54 -5.30 -2.27 4.26
N LEU A 55 -4.72 -2.83 5.31
CA LEU A 55 -4.64 -4.28 5.53
C LEU A 55 -5.79 -4.72 6.44
N GLU A 56 -6.69 -5.50 5.92
CA GLU A 56 -7.78 -6.08 6.71
C GLU A 56 -7.52 -7.56 6.94
N GLY A 57 -7.57 -7.99 8.18
CA GLY A 57 -7.37 -9.40 8.54
C GLY A 57 -7.29 -9.61 10.04
N VAL A 58 -7.45 -10.86 10.44
CA VAL A 58 -7.41 -11.28 11.85
C VAL A 58 -6.06 -10.98 12.50
N PRO A 59 -5.99 -10.90 13.83
CA PRO A 59 -4.72 -10.80 14.55
C PRO A 59 -3.84 -12.04 14.30
N GLY A 60 -2.51 -11.86 14.38
CA GLY A 60 -1.57 -12.97 14.33
C GLY A 60 -1.17 -13.46 12.92
N VAL A 61 -1.64 -12.82 11.84
CA VAL A 61 -1.27 -13.19 10.45
C VAL A 61 -0.06 -12.42 9.91
N ALA A 62 0.88 -12.06 10.77
CA ALA A 62 2.17 -11.45 10.45
C ALA A 62 2.13 -10.08 9.72
N LYS A 63 1.01 -9.30 9.77
CA LYS A 63 0.89 -7.99 9.10
C LYS A 63 2.03 -7.03 9.46
N THR A 64 2.28 -6.86 10.77
CA THR A 64 3.35 -5.98 11.27
C THR A 64 4.74 -6.44 10.83
N LEU A 65 4.99 -7.75 10.88
CA LEU A 65 6.25 -8.33 10.46
C LEU A 65 6.50 -8.10 8.97
N LEU A 66 5.49 -8.32 8.12
CA LEU A 66 5.58 -8.08 6.68
C LEU A 66 5.99 -6.64 6.36
N VAL A 67 5.32 -5.65 6.99
CA VAL A 67 5.59 -4.23 6.71
C VAL A 67 6.96 -3.82 7.25
N LYS A 68 7.36 -4.30 8.44
CA LYS A 68 8.68 -4.04 9.01
C LYS A 68 9.79 -4.62 8.14
N THR A 69 9.63 -5.88 7.68
CA THR A 69 10.61 -6.54 6.82
C THR A 69 10.72 -5.85 5.45
N LEU A 70 9.58 -5.38 4.90
CA LEU A 70 9.58 -4.59 3.66
C LEU A 70 10.38 -3.28 3.82
N ALA A 71 10.21 -2.57 4.92
CA ALA A 71 10.95 -1.34 5.19
C ALA A 71 12.46 -1.60 5.29
N GLU A 72 12.86 -2.66 6.00
CA GLU A 72 14.26 -3.07 6.12
C GLU A 72 14.87 -3.43 4.76
N ALA A 73 14.17 -4.24 3.97
CA ALA A 73 14.61 -4.65 2.64
C ALA A 73 14.71 -3.47 1.63
N LEU A 74 14.04 -2.35 1.92
CA LEU A 74 14.07 -1.10 1.15
C LEU A 74 15.05 -0.05 1.72
N ALA A 75 15.72 -0.32 2.83
CA ALA A 75 16.52 0.67 3.58
C ALA A 75 15.71 1.96 3.89
N LEU A 76 14.44 1.81 4.27
CA LEU A 76 13.52 2.90 4.58
C LEU A 76 13.23 2.96 6.07
N ASP A 77 13.05 4.18 6.58
CA ASP A 77 12.62 4.41 7.97
C ASP A 77 11.22 3.85 8.20
N PHE A 78 11.07 3.13 9.31
CA PHE A 78 9.81 2.50 9.73
C PHE A 78 9.42 2.95 11.13
N LYS A 79 8.16 3.36 11.28
CA LYS A 79 7.56 3.58 12.60
C LYS A 79 6.19 2.92 12.68
N ARG A 80 5.90 2.30 13.83
CA ARG A 80 4.61 1.71 14.16
C ARG A 80 3.97 2.48 15.30
N VAL A 81 2.70 2.78 15.16
CA VAL A 81 1.86 3.30 16.24
C VAL A 81 0.63 2.40 16.38
N GLN A 82 0.40 1.90 17.59
CA GLN A 82 -0.84 1.23 17.95
C GLN A 82 -1.90 2.30 18.20
N PHE A 83 -2.98 2.25 17.44
CA PHE A 83 -4.08 3.18 17.59
C PHE A 83 -4.98 2.72 18.74
N THR A 84 -5.14 3.57 19.75
CA THR A 84 -5.92 3.33 20.97
C THR A 84 -6.97 4.42 21.15
N PRO A 85 -8.01 4.19 21.97
CA PRO A 85 -9.07 5.19 22.18
C PRO A 85 -8.59 6.51 22.77
N ASP A 86 -7.47 6.52 23.46
CA ASP A 86 -6.87 7.68 24.12
C ASP A 86 -5.79 8.40 23.27
N LEU A 87 -5.44 7.84 22.09
CA LEU A 87 -4.44 8.42 21.21
C LEU A 87 -4.89 9.78 20.67
N MET A 88 -4.06 10.81 20.87
CA MET A 88 -4.34 12.16 20.39
C MET A 88 -3.70 12.43 19.02
N PRO A 89 -4.24 13.38 18.22
CA PRO A 89 -3.61 13.79 16.96
C PRO A 89 -2.14 14.17 17.08
N SER A 90 -1.79 14.90 18.15
CA SER A 90 -0.42 15.33 18.43
C SER A 90 0.56 14.18 18.69
N ASP A 91 0.06 13.04 19.16
CA ASP A 91 0.89 11.84 19.39
C ASP A 91 1.34 11.22 18.06
N VAL A 92 0.58 11.45 17.00
CA VAL A 92 0.87 10.99 15.64
C VAL A 92 1.67 12.03 14.86
N THR A 93 1.21 13.30 14.87
CA THR A 93 1.74 14.37 14.02
C THR A 93 2.88 15.15 14.65
N GLY A 94 2.98 15.12 15.98
CA GLY A 94 3.95 15.91 16.73
C GLY A 94 3.32 17.17 17.35
N GLN A 95 4.09 17.84 18.19
CA GLN A 95 3.62 18.98 18.98
C GLN A 95 4.75 19.97 19.26
N LEU A 96 4.36 21.20 19.61
CA LEU A 96 5.29 22.17 20.17
C LEU A 96 5.62 21.79 21.61
N VAL A 97 6.91 21.75 21.91
CA VAL A 97 7.44 21.57 23.27
C VAL A 97 8.30 22.76 23.64
N LEU A 98 8.27 23.12 24.91
CA LEU A 98 9.18 24.16 25.45
C LEU A 98 10.61 23.62 25.37
N ASP A 99 11.52 24.39 24.74
CA ASP A 99 12.93 24.02 24.66
C ASP A 99 13.62 24.32 25.99
N PRO A 100 14.05 23.29 26.74
CA PRO A 100 14.67 23.50 28.04
C PRO A 100 16.06 24.15 27.97
N ASP A 101 16.74 24.06 26.82
CA ASP A 101 18.12 24.47 26.62
C ASP A 101 18.24 25.94 26.13
N SER A 102 17.11 26.63 25.94
CA SER A 102 17.10 28.04 25.53
C SER A 102 16.96 28.97 26.76
N ASP A 103 17.80 29.99 26.88
CA ASP A 103 17.72 31.07 27.91
C ASP A 103 16.42 31.89 27.80
N GLY A 104 15.61 31.64 26.79
CA GLY A 104 14.29 32.20 26.55
C GLY A 104 13.25 31.10 26.46
N ARG A 105 11.98 31.45 26.68
CA ARG A 105 10.83 30.53 26.49
C ARG A 105 10.56 30.32 25.02
N THR A 106 11.46 29.63 24.31
CA THR A 106 11.29 29.23 22.89
C THR A 106 10.58 27.93 22.79
N PHE A 107 9.64 27.83 21.85
CA PHE A 107 8.97 26.56 21.51
C PHE A 107 9.67 25.95 20.32
N ARG A 108 9.92 24.64 20.42
CA ARG A 108 10.42 23.83 19.31
C ARG A 108 9.37 22.78 18.92
N PHE A 109 9.17 22.60 17.62
CA PHE A 109 8.33 21.50 17.13
C PHE A 109 9.08 20.18 17.33
N ARG A 110 8.46 19.26 18.05
CA ARG A 110 8.88 17.87 18.17
C ARG A 110 8.08 17.04 17.19
N GLU A 111 8.76 16.50 16.18
CA GLU A 111 8.15 15.63 15.17
C GLU A 111 7.53 14.39 15.80
N GLY A 112 6.32 14.06 15.35
CA GLY A 112 5.64 12.84 15.70
C GLY A 112 6.13 11.63 14.88
N PRO A 113 5.62 10.45 15.18
CA PRO A 113 6.01 9.21 14.48
C PRO A 113 5.62 9.20 13.01
N VAL A 114 4.70 10.05 12.54
CA VAL A 114 4.34 10.15 11.12
C VAL A 114 5.49 10.62 10.23
N PHE A 115 6.51 11.30 10.81
CA PHE A 115 7.73 11.67 10.10
C PHE A 115 8.62 10.42 9.92
N THR A 116 8.29 9.62 8.93
CA THR A 116 8.95 8.37 8.56
C THR A 116 8.59 8.01 7.11
N ASN A 117 9.32 7.08 6.50
CA ASN A 117 9.00 6.62 5.14
C ASN A 117 7.81 5.64 5.11
N ILE A 118 7.82 4.66 6.00
CA ILE A 118 6.74 3.68 6.13
C ILE A 118 6.14 3.80 7.54
N PHE A 119 4.91 4.28 7.59
CA PHE A 119 4.16 4.44 8.82
C PHE A 119 3.09 3.34 8.94
N LEU A 120 3.23 2.48 9.95
CA LEU A 120 2.23 1.46 10.26
C LEU A 120 1.26 2.00 11.33
N ALA A 121 0.04 2.32 10.90
CA ALA A 121 -1.07 2.67 11.78
C ALA A 121 -1.82 1.39 12.15
N ASP A 122 -1.45 0.79 13.29
CA ASP A 122 -2.00 -0.50 13.69
C ASP A 122 -3.34 -0.31 14.42
N GLU A 123 -4.39 -1.03 13.94
CA GLU A 123 -5.77 -0.95 14.44
C GLU A 123 -6.37 0.47 14.37
N ILE A 124 -6.28 1.13 13.19
CA ILE A 124 -6.70 2.52 12.97
C ILE A 124 -8.15 2.79 13.38
N ASN A 125 -9.01 1.77 13.34
CA ASN A 125 -10.42 1.86 13.72
C ASN A 125 -10.66 1.90 15.25
N ARG A 126 -9.63 1.75 16.09
CA ARG A 126 -9.78 1.84 17.56
C ARG A 126 -9.63 3.26 18.12
N THR A 127 -9.24 4.21 17.30
CA THR A 127 -9.03 5.60 17.75
C THR A 127 -10.16 6.51 17.29
N PRO A 128 -10.47 7.60 18.03
CA PRO A 128 -11.53 8.53 17.66
C PRO A 128 -11.31 9.20 16.31
N PRO A 129 -12.38 9.62 15.61
CA PRO A 129 -12.34 10.20 14.26
C PRO A 129 -11.40 11.41 14.12
N LYS A 130 -11.16 12.17 15.20
CA LYS A 130 -10.27 13.34 15.18
C LYS A 130 -8.82 12.93 14.89
N THR A 131 -8.35 11.86 15.53
CA THR A 131 -6.98 11.34 15.33
C THR A 131 -6.85 10.62 13.98
N GLN A 132 -7.89 9.87 13.57
CA GLN A 132 -7.94 9.30 12.21
C GLN A 132 -7.81 10.39 11.15
N SER A 133 -8.58 11.49 11.28
CA SER A 133 -8.58 12.61 10.33
C SER A 133 -7.21 13.28 10.21
N ALA A 134 -6.48 13.45 11.31
CA ALA A 134 -5.13 14.03 11.29
C ALA A 134 -4.14 13.17 10.47
N LEU A 135 -4.19 11.84 10.62
CA LEU A 135 -3.38 10.94 9.80
C LEU A 135 -3.81 10.99 8.32
N LEU A 136 -5.11 10.98 8.05
CA LEU A 136 -5.64 11.00 6.68
C LEU A 136 -5.37 12.34 5.97
N GLU A 137 -5.27 13.45 6.69
CA GLU A 137 -4.81 14.73 6.16
C GLU A 137 -3.33 14.65 5.77
N ALA A 138 -2.48 14.12 6.67
CA ALA A 138 -1.06 13.91 6.40
C ALA A 138 -0.82 13.00 5.18
N MET A 139 -1.68 11.99 4.97
CA MET A 139 -1.64 11.11 3.78
C MET A 139 -1.94 11.88 2.49
N GLU A 140 -2.95 12.74 2.49
CA GLU A 140 -3.39 13.47 1.30
C GLU A 140 -2.40 14.59 0.94
N GLU A 141 -2.03 15.40 1.93
CA GLU A 141 -1.20 16.60 1.75
C GLU A 141 0.30 16.29 1.74
N ARG A 142 0.72 15.10 2.18
CA ARG A 142 2.13 14.69 2.38
C ARG A 142 2.93 15.67 3.23
N GLN A 143 2.25 16.33 4.13
CA GLN A 143 2.78 17.26 5.09
C GLN A 143 1.95 17.27 6.36
N VAL A 144 2.52 17.79 7.43
CA VAL A 144 1.84 18.09 8.67
C VAL A 144 1.81 19.59 8.88
N THR A 145 0.63 20.15 9.09
CA THR A 145 0.49 21.57 9.45
C THR A 145 0.35 21.69 10.97
N ALA A 146 1.35 22.31 11.61
CA ALA A 146 1.32 22.60 13.03
C ALA A 146 1.60 24.09 13.26
N GLU A 147 0.72 24.75 14.02
CA GLU A 147 0.81 26.20 14.30
C GLU A 147 0.96 27.06 13.03
N GLY A 148 0.26 26.69 11.97
CA GLY A 148 0.30 27.42 10.70
C GLY A 148 1.56 27.19 9.86
N VAL A 149 2.48 26.31 10.30
CA VAL A 149 3.69 25.96 9.56
C VAL A 149 3.53 24.57 8.96
N ALA A 150 3.59 24.49 7.63
CA ALA A 150 3.60 23.24 6.90
C ALA A 150 4.98 22.57 6.95
N ARG A 151 5.03 21.30 7.29
CA ARG A 151 6.24 20.49 7.37
C ARG A 151 6.08 19.27 6.48
N ALA A 152 6.90 19.19 5.44
CA ALA A 152 6.87 18.08 4.50
C ALA A 152 7.25 16.75 5.17
N LEU A 153 6.57 15.69 4.79
CA LEU A 153 6.92 14.32 5.16
C LEU A 153 8.03 13.77 4.24
N PRO A 154 8.77 12.75 4.64
CA PRO A 154 9.80 12.13 3.81
C PRO A 154 9.23 11.58 2.48
N ASP A 155 10.03 11.53 1.41
CA ASP A 155 9.67 10.80 0.17
C ASP A 155 10.60 9.59 0.01
N PRO A 156 10.07 8.37 -0.11
CA PRO A 156 8.65 8.01 -0.10
C PRO A 156 7.99 8.13 1.28
N PHE A 157 6.72 8.52 1.30
CA PHE A 157 5.86 8.43 2.47
C PHE A 157 4.66 7.51 2.15
N VAL A 158 4.54 6.42 2.89
CA VAL A 158 3.44 5.47 2.74
C VAL A 158 2.89 5.08 4.11
N VAL A 159 1.59 5.21 4.24
CA VAL A 159 0.84 4.69 5.38
C VAL A 159 0.31 3.31 5.03
N VAL A 160 0.61 2.36 5.90
CA VAL A 160 -0.03 1.06 5.95
C VAL A 160 -0.89 1.04 7.21
N ALA A 161 -2.21 1.11 7.04
CA ALA A 161 -3.13 0.99 8.16
C ALA A 161 -3.61 -0.46 8.31
N THR A 162 -3.81 -0.93 9.53
CA THR A 162 -4.44 -2.24 9.76
C THR A 162 -5.82 -2.06 10.37
N GLN A 163 -6.71 -3.00 10.06
CA GLN A 163 -8.04 -3.10 10.62
C GLN A 163 -8.36 -4.56 10.92
N ASN A 164 -8.96 -4.81 12.10
CA ASN A 164 -9.47 -6.12 12.45
C ASN A 164 -10.98 -6.15 12.17
N PRO A 165 -11.48 -6.97 11.24
CA PRO A 165 -12.90 -7.00 10.88
C PRO A 165 -13.78 -7.64 11.95
N ILE A 166 -13.21 -8.40 12.90
CA ILE A 166 -13.97 -9.13 13.92
C ILE A 166 -14.25 -8.25 15.13
N GLU A 167 -13.38 -7.31 15.45
CA GLU A 167 -13.53 -6.41 16.58
C GLU A 167 -14.47 -5.26 16.22
N GLN A 168 -15.71 -5.33 16.75
CA GLN A 168 -16.70 -4.26 16.57
C GLN A 168 -16.86 -3.40 17.83
N GLU A 169 -16.61 -3.95 19.02
CA GLU A 169 -16.74 -3.24 20.28
C GLU A 169 -15.61 -2.25 20.49
N GLY A 170 -15.95 -1.00 20.80
CA GLY A 170 -14.96 0.07 21.00
C GLY A 170 -14.25 0.55 19.72
N THR A 171 -14.84 0.30 18.54
CA THR A 171 -14.26 0.73 17.25
C THR A 171 -15.03 1.91 16.65
N TYR A 172 -14.31 2.70 15.86
CA TYR A 172 -14.82 3.81 15.07
C TYR A 172 -14.55 3.49 13.60
N PRO A 173 -15.52 3.01 12.83
CA PRO A 173 -15.32 2.67 11.42
C PRO A 173 -14.89 3.92 10.63
N LEU A 174 -14.00 3.70 9.67
CA LEU A 174 -13.60 4.76 8.74
C LEU A 174 -14.77 5.07 7.79
N PRO A 175 -15.21 6.33 7.66
CA PRO A 175 -16.18 6.71 6.64
C PRO A 175 -15.68 6.44 5.22
N GLU A 176 -16.57 6.27 4.27
CA GLU A 176 -16.27 5.95 2.87
C GLU A 176 -15.31 6.96 2.22
N ALA A 177 -15.52 8.26 2.49
CA ALA A 177 -14.65 9.33 1.98
C ALA A 177 -13.22 9.24 2.51
N GLN A 178 -13.02 8.61 3.67
CA GLN A 178 -11.72 8.34 4.26
C GLN A 178 -11.09 7.06 3.71
N LEU A 179 -11.91 6.03 3.49
CA LEU A 179 -11.49 4.78 2.86
C LEU A 179 -11.00 5.03 1.42
N ASP A 180 -11.61 5.96 0.68
CA ASP A 180 -11.22 6.29 -0.70
C ASP A 180 -9.80 6.87 -0.83
N ARG A 181 -9.16 7.27 0.28
CA ARG A 181 -7.75 7.72 0.30
C ARG A 181 -6.75 6.57 0.24
N PHE A 182 -7.15 5.36 0.61
CA PHE A 182 -6.31 4.18 0.47
C PHE A 182 -6.33 3.68 -0.97
N MET A 183 -5.15 3.45 -1.56
CA MET A 183 -5.01 2.87 -2.89
C MET A 183 -5.59 1.46 -2.94
N PHE A 184 -5.22 0.63 -1.97
CA PHE A 184 -5.66 -0.74 -1.85
C PHE A 184 -6.26 -1.05 -0.49
N LYS A 185 -7.29 -1.88 -0.47
CA LYS A 185 -7.73 -2.68 0.68
C LYS A 185 -7.34 -4.13 0.41
N LEU A 186 -6.30 -4.60 1.09
CA LEU A 186 -5.77 -5.96 0.96
C LEU A 186 -6.31 -6.83 2.10
N LEU A 187 -6.87 -7.97 1.74
CA LEU A 187 -7.37 -8.96 2.70
C LEU A 187 -6.24 -9.92 3.05
N VAL A 188 -5.90 -9.98 4.33
CA VAL A 188 -4.85 -10.85 4.86
C VAL A 188 -5.51 -12.02 5.58
N GLY A 189 -5.54 -13.16 4.90
CA GLY A 189 -6.11 -14.41 5.42
C GLY A 189 -5.15 -15.21 6.28
N TYR A 190 -5.66 -16.30 6.83
CA TYR A 190 -4.80 -17.31 7.45
C TYR A 190 -3.91 -17.96 6.40
N PRO A 191 -2.67 -18.36 6.76
CA PRO A 191 -1.82 -19.14 5.88
C PRO A 191 -2.44 -20.53 5.62
N THR A 192 -1.97 -21.21 4.57
CA THR A 192 -2.36 -22.59 4.29
C THR A 192 -1.71 -23.55 5.30
N PHE A 193 -2.17 -24.79 5.33
CA PHE A 193 -1.59 -25.83 6.21
C PHE A 193 -0.07 -25.99 6.00
N GLU A 194 0.37 -25.96 4.73
CA GLU A 194 1.79 -26.07 4.37
C GLU A 194 2.57 -24.86 4.85
N GLN A 195 2.00 -23.66 4.71
CA GLN A 195 2.60 -22.41 5.14
C GLN A 195 2.69 -22.33 6.67
N GLU A 196 1.67 -22.76 7.41
CA GLU A 196 1.71 -22.85 8.88
C GLU A 196 2.77 -23.85 9.33
N THR A 197 2.86 -25.00 8.66
CA THR A 197 3.89 -26.02 8.94
C THR A 197 5.29 -25.44 8.73
N GLU A 198 5.49 -24.67 7.66
CA GLU A 198 6.77 -24.02 7.39
C GLU A 198 7.12 -22.99 8.47
N VAL A 199 6.16 -22.16 8.91
CA VAL A 199 6.36 -21.21 10.01
C VAL A 199 6.80 -21.93 11.28
N LEU A 200 6.12 -23.01 11.65
CA LEU A 200 6.47 -23.81 12.83
C LEU A 200 7.86 -24.46 12.69
N SER A 201 8.20 -24.96 11.51
CA SER A 201 9.52 -25.53 11.23
C SER A 201 10.64 -24.52 11.42
N ARG A 202 10.46 -23.30 10.94
CA ARG A 202 11.44 -22.20 11.11
C ARG A 202 11.61 -21.82 12.57
N HIS A 203 10.55 -21.69 13.32
CA HIS A 203 10.60 -21.46 14.76
C HIS A 203 11.29 -22.61 15.51
N HIS A 204 10.98 -23.86 15.17
CA HIS A 204 11.64 -25.04 15.75
C HIS A 204 13.14 -25.08 15.46
N ALA A 205 13.54 -24.60 14.28
CA ALA A 205 14.96 -24.45 13.92
C ALA A 205 15.66 -23.27 14.62
N GLY A 206 14.96 -22.52 15.49
CA GLY A 206 15.52 -21.42 16.28
C GLY A 206 15.47 -20.06 15.60
N MET A 207 14.69 -19.89 14.52
CA MET A 207 14.55 -18.59 13.87
C MET A 207 13.71 -17.65 14.76
N ASP A 208 14.28 -16.49 15.11
CA ASP A 208 13.51 -15.36 15.67
C ASP A 208 13.07 -14.42 14.53
N PRO A 209 11.77 -14.33 14.22
CA PRO A 209 11.27 -13.47 13.18
C PRO A 209 11.42 -11.97 13.50
N HIS A 210 11.72 -11.61 14.76
CA HIS A 210 11.94 -10.22 15.17
C HIS A 210 13.37 -9.76 14.94
N ASP A 211 14.34 -10.67 14.85
CA ASP A 211 15.73 -10.41 14.48
C ASP A 211 15.93 -10.60 12.97
N LEU A 212 15.58 -9.53 12.21
CA LEU A 212 15.65 -9.54 10.75
C LEU A 212 17.09 -9.72 10.24
N VAL A 213 18.07 -9.21 11.00
CA VAL A 213 19.50 -9.31 10.64
C VAL A 213 19.99 -10.76 10.78
N ALA A 214 19.66 -11.42 11.90
CA ALA A 214 19.99 -12.83 12.10
C ALA A 214 19.25 -13.73 11.09
N ALA A 215 18.03 -13.36 10.68
CA ALA A 215 17.30 -14.05 9.62
C ALA A 215 17.89 -13.80 8.21
N GLY A 216 18.92 -12.96 8.09
CA GLY A 216 19.64 -12.68 6.86
C GLY A 216 18.90 -11.73 5.91
N VAL A 217 17.95 -10.93 6.41
CA VAL A 217 17.29 -9.87 5.63
C VAL A 217 18.28 -8.74 5.39
N ARG A 218 18.40 -8.32 4.14
CA ARG A 218 19.32 -7.25 3.73
C ARG A 218 18.58 -6.23 2.87
N PRO A 219 19.01 -4.97 2.86
CA PRO A 219 18.55 -4.01 1.87
C PRO A 219 18.88 -4.46 0.45
N VAL A 220 17.89 -4.59 -0.41
CA VAL A 220 18.02 -4.99 -1.83
C VAL A 220 17.54 -3.91 -2.78
N ALA A 221 16.81 -2.90 -2.27
CA ALA A 221 16.41 -1.73 -3.01
C ALA A 221 16.42 -0.51 -2.08
N THR A 222 16.41 0.70 -2.64
CA THR A 222 16.49 1.97 -1.94
C THR A 222 15.36 2.93 -2.37
N ALA A 223 15.24 4.08 -1.70
CA ALA A 223 14.36 5.16 -2.14
C ALA A 223 14.66 5.63 -3.58
N ALA A 224 15.94 5.61 -3.97
CA ALA A 224 16.35 5.97 -5.34
C ALA A 224 15.86 4.95 -6.38
N ASP A 225 15.89 3.66 -6.04
CA ASP A 225 15.36 2.60 -6.91
C ASP A 225 13.85 2.72 -7.07
N LEU A 226 13.14 3.01 -5.98
CA LEU A 226 11.70 3.28 -6.04
C LEU A 226 11.39 4.52 -6.89
N ALA A 227 12.18 5.58 -6.79
CA ALA A 227 12.01 6.79 -7.60
C ALA A 227 12.23 6.49 -9.09
N ALA A 228 13.28 5.74 -9.43
CA ALA A 228 13.55 5.32 -10.81
C ALA A 228 12.45 4.38 -11.34
N ALA A 229 11.98 3.43 -10.53
CA ALA A 229 10.89 2.53 -10.86
C ALA A 229 9.57 3.30 -11.13
N ARG A 230 9.26 4.33 -10.34
CA ARG A 230 8.09 5.21 -10.55
C ARG A 230 8.11 5.89 -11.92
N VAL A 231 9.26 6.40 -12.35
CA VAL A 231 9.41 6.98 -13.68
C VAL A 231 9.08 5.96 -14.77
N GLN A 232 9.53 4.71 -14.60
CA GLN A 232 9.21 3.63 -15.54
C GLN A 232 7.72 3.27 -15.51
N VAL A 233 7.09 3.21 -14.33
CA VAL A 233 5.65 2.98 -14.18
C VAL A 233 4.84 4.10 -14.83
N ASP A 234 5.25 5.36 -14.68
CA ASP A 234 4.60 6.51 -15.34
C ASP A 234 4.68 6.40 -16.87
N GLY A 235 5.75 5.80 -17.40
CA GLY A 235 5.94 5.52 -18.81
C GLY A 235 5.15 4.33 -19.38
N VAL A 236 4.46 3.54 -18.54
CA VAL A 236 3.64 2.40 -19.00
C VAL A 236 2.47 2.93 -19.86
N VAL A 237 2.36 2.42 -21.08
CA VAL A 237 1.37 2.85 -22.07
C VAL A 237 -0.02 2.32 -21.71
N VAL A 238 -1.03 3.17 -21.89
CA VAL A 238 -2.43 2.79 -21.72
C VAL A 238 -3.22 3.27 -22.94
N GLU A 239 -3.70 2.35 -23.74
CA GLU A 239 -4.47 2.65 -24.93
C GLU A 239 -5.84 3.27 -24.58
N PRO A 240 -6.40 4.15 -25.43
CA PRO A 240 -7.70 4.79 -25.18
C PRO A 240 -8.84 3.78 -24.92
N THR A 241 -8.82 2.63 -25.58
CA THR A 241 -9.81 1.55 -25.40
C THR A 241 -9.72 0.93 -24.01
N VAL A 242 -8.51 0.84 -23.44
CA VAL A 242 -8.26 0.35 -22.08
C VAL A 242 -8.72 1.38 -21.05
N LEU A 243 -8.52 2.68 -21.30
CA LEU A 243 -9.09 3.75 -20.45
C LEU A 243 -10.63 3.68 -20.43
N GLN A 244 -11.25 3.47 -21.60
CA GLN A 244 -12.70 3.31 -21.71
C GLN A 244 -13.19 2.08 -20.93
N TYR A 245 -12.42 1.00 -20.92
CA TYR A 245 -12.73 -0.22 -20.14
C TYR A 245 -12.73 0.06 -18.63
N ILE A 246 -11.73 0.78 -18.11
CA ILE A 246 -11.73 1.23 -16.71
C ILE A 246 -13.00 2.03 -16.37
N VAL A 247 -13.34 3.00 -17.24
CA VAL A 247 -14.55 3.82 -17.05
C VAL A 247 -15.81 2.96 -17.09
N ALA A 248 -15.90 2.01 -18.02
CA ALA A 248 -17.04 1.09 -18.13
C ALA A 248 -17.22 0.24 -16.88
N ILE A 249 -16.14 -0.31 -16.31
CA ILE A 249 -16.17 -1.04 -15.03
C ILE A 249 -16.73 -0.15 -13.92
N CYS A 250 -16.20 1.06 -13.75
CA CYS A 250 -16.64 1.97 -12.69
C CYS A 250 -18.10 2.41 -12.89
N ARG A 251 -18.54 2.65 -14.13
CA ARG A 251 -19.94 2.98 -14.44
C ARG A 251 -20.87 1.82 -14.14
N ALA A 252 -20.51 0.60 -14.52
CA ALA A 252 -21.29 -0.59 -14.23
C ALA A 252 -21.55 -0.77 -12.72
N THR A 253 -20.59 -0.38 -11.84
CA THR A 253 -20.84 -0.39 -10.40
C THR A 253 -21.90 0.64 -9.98
N ARG A 254 -21.95 1.83 -10.62
CA ARG A 254 -22.91 2.89 -10.31
C ARG A 254 -24.32 2.60 -10.84
N GLU A 255 -24.39 1.84 -11.93
CA GLU A 255 -25.63 1.48 -12.61
C GLU A 255 -26.22 0.14 -12.08
N SER A 256 -25.47 -0.57 -11.23
CA SER A 256 -25.90 -1.83 -10.63
C SER A 256 -27.04 -1.60 -9.61
N PRO A 257 -28.17 -2.32 -9.72
CA PRO A 257 -29.25 -2.24 -8.74
C PRO A 257 -28.86 -2.79 -7.35
N SER A 258 -27.79 -3.55 -7.27
CA SER A 258 -27.26 -4.15 -6.04
C SER A 258 -26.32 -3.23 -5.26
N VAL A 259 -25.98 -2.08 -5.81
CA VAL A 259 -25.04 -1.13 -5.23
C VAL A 259 -25.79 0.10 -4.73
N GLU A 260 -25.51 0.53 -3.51
CA GLU A 260 -26.00 1.77 -2.94
C GLU A 260 -25.10 2.94 -3.34
N LEU A 261 -23.77 2.75 -3.21
CA LEU A 261 -22.77 3.73 -3.64
C LEU A 261 -21.75 3.04 -4.56
N GLY A 262 -21.67 3.47 -5.82
CA GLY A 262 -20.71 2.96 -6.79
C GLY A 262 -19.39 3.71 -6.76
N VAL A 263 -18.41 3.15 -7.47
CA VAL A 263 -17.01 3.66 -7.52
C VAL A 263 -16.94 5.10 -8.05
N SER A 264 -16.27 5.97 -7.31
CA SER A 264 -16.05 7.38 -7.66
C SER A 264 -15.08 7.55 -8.85
N PRO A 265 -14.99 8.74 -9.49
CA PRO A 265 -13.95 9.03 -10.47
C PRO A 265 -12.52 8.88 -9.90
N ARG A 266 -12.32 9.16 -8.59
CA ARG A 266 -11.06 8.94 -7.88
C ARG A 266 -10.70 7.44 -7.88
N GLY A 267 -11.69 6.55 -7.67
CA GLY A 267 -11.52 5.11 -7.78
C GLY A 267 -11.10 4.65 -9.18
N ALA A 268 -11.63 5.27 -10.24
CA ALA A 268 -11.19 5.00 -11.61
C ALA A 268 -9.73 5.40 -11.84
N THR A 269 -9.30 6.56 -11.32
CA THR A 269 -7.89 7.00 -11.36
C THR A 269 -7.00 6.07 -10.55
N ALA A 270 -7.44 5.63 -9.37
CA ALA A 270 -6.71 4.65 -8.57
C ALA A 270 -6.53 3.31 -9.33
N LEU A 271 -7.59 2.83 -10.00
CA LEU A 271 -7.52 1.61 -10.80
C LEU A 271 -6.53 1.75 -11.97
N LEU A 272 -6.49 2.92 -12.64
CA LEU A 272 -5.51 3.19 -13.69
C LEU A 272 -4.07 3.10 -13.16
N HIS A 273 -3.75 3.80 -12.08
CA HIS A 273 -2.41 3.79 -11.50
C HIS A 273 -2.02 2.39 -10.98
N ALA A 274 -2.94 1.69 -10.32
CA ALA A 274 -2.74 0.32 -9.88
C ALA A 274 -2.42 -0.62 -11.03
N SER A 275 -3.14 -0.50 -12.15
CA SER A 275 -2.93 -1.31 -13.36
C SER A 275 -1.58 -1.04 -14.02
N LYS A 276 -1.12 0.22 -14.05
CA LYS A 276 0.22 0.57 -14.54
C LYS A 276 1.33 -0.05 -13.69
N ALA A 277 1.21 0.06 -12.35
CA ALA A 277 2.16 -0.56 -11.43
C ALA A 277 2.19 -2.09 -11.61
N TRP A 278 1.04 -2.71 -11.74
CA TRP A 278 0.92 -4.15 -11.91
C TRP A 278 1.51 -4.62 -13.24
N ALA A 279 1.23 -3.91 -14.34
CA ALA A 279 1.83 -4.18 -15.65
C ALA A 279 3.36 -4.11 -15.59
N TRP A 280 3.90 -3.08 -14.97
CA TRP A 280 5.34 -2.92 -14.80
C TRP A 280 5.95 -4.04 -13.95
N LEU A 281 5.33 -4.42 -12.83
CA LEU A 281 5.77 -5.55 -12.00
C LEU A 281 5.74 -6.87 -12.78
N SER A 282 4.76 -7.04 -13.66
CA SER A 282 4.62 -8.21 -14.55
C SER A 282 5.54 -8.16 -15.79
N GLY A 283 6.38 -7.13 -15.95
CA GLY A 283 7.34 -6.98 -17.05
C GLY A 283 6.76 -6.45 -18.33
N ARG A 284 5.59 -5.85 -18.27
CA ARG A 284 4.94 -5.27 -19.42
C ARG A 284 5.20 -3.76 -19.48
N THR A 285 5.23 -3.23 -20.70
CA THR A 285 5.35 -1.80 -20.97
C THR A 285 4.01 -1.15 -21.32
N PHE A 286 2.93 -1.92 -21.29
CA PHE A 286 1.56 -1.47 -21.55
C PHE A 286 0.58 -2.20 -20.61
N VAL A 287 -0.58 -1.56 -20.39
CA VAL A 287 -1.69 -2.13 -19.62
C VAL A 287 -2.65 -2.89 -20.55
N SER A 288 -2.97 -4.13 -20.23
CA SER A 288 -4.04 -4.90 -20.85
C SER A 288 -5.24 -5.04 -19.90
N PRO A 289 -6.40 -5.54 -20.37
CA PRO A 289 -7.53 -5.84 -19.50
C PRO A 289 -7.22 -6.82 -18.34
N ASP A 290 -6.21 -7.66 -18.50
CA ASP A 290 -5.83 -8.64 -17.47
C ASP A 290 -5.20 -7.96 -16.25
N GLU A 291 -4.35 -6.94 -16.45
CA GLU A 291 -3.80 -6.16 -15.35
C GLU A 291 -4.89 -5.41 -14.59
N ILE A 292 -5.89 -4.87 -15.33
CA ILE A 292 -7.03 -4.19 -14.70
C ILE A 292 -7.81 -5.17 -13.82
N LYS A 293 -8.13 -6.36 -14.35
CA LYS A 293 -8.87 -7.39 -13.61
C LYS A 293 -8.10 -7.87 -12.38
N ALA A 294 -6.78 -8.03 -12.48
CA ALA A 294 -5.93 -8.48 -11.39
C ALA A 294 -5.97 -7.53 -10.18
N VAL A 295 -6.02 -6.22 -10.41
CA VAL A 295 -6.00 -5.22 -9.34
C VAL A 295 -7.37 -4.60 -9.04
N ALA A 296 -8.43 -4.94 -9.77
CA ALA A 296 -9.74 -4.32 -9.60
C ALA A 296 -10.30 -4.52 -8.19
N LYS A 297 -10.33 -5.75 -7.67
CA LYS A 297 -10.87 -6.03 -6.33
C LYS A 297 -10.13 -5.28 -5.23
N PRO A 298 -8.80 -5.42 -5.07
CA PRO A 298 -8.09 -4.70 -4.01
C PRO A 298 -8.20 -3.18 -4.14
N THR A 299 -8.39 -2.65 -5.36
CA THR A 299 -8.55 -1.21 -5.59
C THR A 299 -9.98 -0.72 -5.32
N LEU A 300 -11.01 -1.51 -5.62
CA LEU A 300 -12.37 -1.02 -5.67
C LEU A 300 -13.28 -1.51 -4.54
N ARG A 301 -12.95 -2.62 -3.84
CA ARG A 301 -13.82 -3.24 -2.85
C ARG A 301 -14.22 -2.32 -1.69
N HIS A 302 -13.39 -1.36 -1.33
CA HIS A 302 -13.63 -0.38 -0.26
C HIS A 302 -14.21 0.95 -0.79
N ARG A 303 -14.52 1.02 -2.08
CA ARG A 303 -15.05 2.19 -2.79
C ARG A 303 -16.47 1.99 -3.30
N LEU A 304 -17.07 0.86 -2.97
CA LEU A 304 -18.47 0.59 -3.27
C LEU A 304 -19.18 0.07 -2.03
N ILE A 305 -20.46 0.41 -1.89
CA ILE A 305 -21.34 -0.04 -0.81
C ILE A 305 -22.41 -0.91 -1.42
N VAL A 306 -22.52 -2.12 -0.91
CA VAL A 306 -23.60 -3.05 -1.24
C VAL A 306 -24.89 -2.56 -0.57
N ARG A 307 -26.05 -2.76 -1.18
CA ARG A 307 -27.33 -2.46 -0.50
C ARG A 307 -27.50 -3.36 0.73
N PRO A 308 -27.96 -2.79 1.88
CA PRO A 308 -28.04 -3.55 3.13
C PRO A 308 -28.86 -4.84 3.03
N GLU A 309 -29.94 -4.83 2.23
CA GLU A 309 -30.80 -5.98 2.04
C GLU A 309 -30.02 -7.16 1.41
N LEU A 310 -29.16 -6.86 0.44
CA LEU A 310 -28.35 -7.87 -0.27
C LEU A 310 -27.12 -8.28 0.56
N GLU A 311 -26.58 -7.38 1.37
CA GLU A 311 -25.52 -7.72 2.29
C GLU A 311 -25.97 -8.76 3.33
N LEU A 312 -27.20 -8.63 3.84
CA LEU A 312 -27.84 -9.62 4.71
C LEU A 312 -28.07 -10.97 4.02
N GLU A 313 -28.22 -10.98 2.70
CA GLU A 313 -28.29 -12.20 1.86
C GLU A 313 -26.91 -12.80 1.55
N GLY A 314 -25.81 -12.18 2.03
CA GLY A 314 -24.44 -12.64 1.84
C GLY A 314 -23.77 -12.13 0.56
N VAL A 315 -24.35 -11.14 -0.12
CA VAL A 315 -23.70 -10.50 -1.27
C VAL A 315 -22.56 -9.62 -0.76
N THR A 316 -21.37 -9.81 -1.33
CA THR A 316 -20.17 -9.06 -0.96
C THR A 316 -19.74 -8.10 -2.05
N ALA A 317 -18.96 -7.08 -1.68
CA ALA A 317 -18.33 -6.16 -2.64
C ALA A 317 -17.49 -6.92 -3.69
N ASP A 318 -16.74 -7.94 -3.26
CA ASP A 318 -15.93 -8.77 -4.17
C ASP A 318 -16.78 -9.56 -5.15
N GLY A 319 -17.89 -10.14 -4.68
CA GLY A 319 -18.82 -10.88 -5.56
C GLY A 319 -19.51 -9.98 -6.59
N LEU A 320 -19.84 -8.75 -6.20
CA LEU A 320 -20.36 -7.74 -7.14
C LEU A 320 -19.30 -7.33 -8.17
N LEU A 321 -18.07 -7.13 -7.75
CA LEU A 321 -16.97 -6.82 -8.66
C LEU A 321 -16.69 -7.98 -9.63
N ASP A 322 -16.76 -9.24 -9.18
CA ASP A 322 -16.63 -10.40 -10.07
C ASP A 322 -17.69 -10.39 -11.16
N ASN A 323 -18.95 -10.10 -10.82
CA ASN A 323 -20.04 -9.99 -11.79
C ASN A 323 -19.82 -8.83 -12.78
N VAL A 324 -19.39 -7.67 -12.30
CA VAL A 324 -19.07 -6.52 -13.16
C VAL A 324 -17.93 -6.86 -14.12
N LEU A 325 -16.84 -7.46 -13.63
CA LEU A 325 -15.68 -7.83 -14.45
C LEU A 325 -16.00 -8.94 -15.47
N ALA A 326 -17.00 -9.78 -15.19
CA ALA A 326 -17.47 -10.80 -16.13
C ALA A 326 -18.41 -10.25 -17.20
N THR A 327 -19.20 -9.20 -16.90
CA THR A 327 -20.23 -8.64 -17.79
C THR A 327 -19.74 -7.50 -18.66
N VAL A 328 -18.79 -6.68 -18.17
CA VAL A 328 -18.22 -5.58 -18.96
C VAL A 328 -17.28 -6.14 -20.02
N PRO A 329 -17.55 -5.90 -21.34
CA PRO A 329 -16.72 -6.44 -22.40
C PRO A 329 -15.33 -5.83 -22.39
N ALA A 330 -14.31 -6.69 -22.37
CA ALA A 330 -12.93 -6.27 -22.49
C ALA A 330 -12.62 -5.84 -23.94
N PRO A 331 -11.83 -4.77 -24.16
CA PRO A 331 -11.35 -4.40 -25.48
C PRO A 331 -10.50 -5.53 -26.07
N ARG A 332 -10.60 -5.70 -27.41
CA ARG A 332 -9.81 -6.67 -28.16
C ARG A 332 -8.49 -6.08 -28.61
#